data_88d0318425ad3b7c7c07073a23dac72e
#
_entry.id   88d0318425ad3b7c7c07073a23dac72e
#
_cell.length_a   1.000
_cell.length_b   1.000
_cell.length_c   1.000
_cell.angle_alpha   90.00
_cell.angle_beta   90.00
_cell.angle_gamma   90.00
#
_symmetry.space_group_name_H-M   'P 1'
#
loop_
_entity.id
_entity.type
_entity.pdbx_description
1 polymer ?
#
loop_
_entity_poly.entity_id
_entity_poly.type
_entity_poly.pdbx_seq_one_letter_code
_entity_poly.pdbx_strand_id
1 'polypeptide(L)'
;MSDNRQTPSGELSYYGLSLLSYLHDSHPLLAADTSFIADRADRAAEAYSDAIRAGSTHAEAEAAASDELYRRLHFSPYNTLVHILWDEFAAEVPEEAARAVALRLLALPVFRDVLAKYDLTDDFAATPEYSQLYTELVGTVQILLEDGLQ
;
A
#
# COMPACT_ATOMS: atom_id res chain seq x y z
N MET A 1 32.79 -8.32 -7.80
CA MET A 1 32.25 -8.12 -7.67
C MET A 1 31.47 -7.91 -7.32
N SER A 2 31.21 -8.37 -7.21
CA SER A 2 30.54 -8.36 -6.88
C SER A 2 29.72 -8.11 -6.42
N ASP A 3 29.22 -8.35 -6.46
CA ASP A 3 28.31 -8.18 -6.15
C ASP A 3 27.92 -7.75 -5.21
N ASN A 4 28.16 -7.68 -5.15
CA ASN A 4 27.93 -7.18 -4.25
C ASN A 4 26.76 -6.44 -4.06
N ARG A 5 26.22 -6.21 -4.94
CA ARG A 5 24.99 -5.71 -4.84
C ARG A 5 24.06 -6.68 -4.31
N GLN A 6 24.47 -7.89 -4.22
CA GLN A 6 23.70 -8.83 -3.62
C GLN A 6 23.53 -8.49 -2.20
N THR A 7 22.30 -8.29 -1.74
CA THR A 7 22.01 -7.95 -0.37
C THR A 7 22.10 -9.20 0.48
N PRO A 8 22.90 -9.20 1.52
CA PRO A 8 22.89 -10.34 2.44
C PRO A 8 21.51 -10.53 3.04
N SER A 9 21.26 -11.73 3.51
CA SER A 9 20.00 -12.04 4.15
C SER A 9 19.73 -11.06 5.28
N GLY A 10 18.57 -10.45 5.25
CA GLY A 10 18.17 -9.49 6.27
C GLY A 10 18.51 -8.05 6.01
N GLU A 11 19.32 -7.80 5.00
CA GLU A 11 19.66 -6.42 4.65
C GLU A 11 18.85 -5.96 3.47
N LEU A 12 18.50 -4.69 3.47
CA LEU A 12 17.76 -4.08 2.38
C LEU A 12 18.53 -2.88 1.86
N SER A 13 18.39 -2.63 0.55
CA SER A 13 18.93 -1.44 -0.06
C SER A 13 18.19 -0.20 0.46
N TYR A 14 18.72 0.96 0.12
CA TYR A 14 18.05 2.21 0.47
C TYR A 14 16.60 2.22 -0.03
N TYR A 15 16.39 1.82 -1.29
CA TYR A 15 15.04 1.78 -1.84
C TYR A 15 14.17 0.76 -1.10
N GLY A 16 14.76 -0.38 -0.77
CA GLY A 16 14.01 -1.42 -0.05
C GLY A 16 13.58 -0.95 1.32
N LEU A 17 14.45 -0.25 2.03
CA LEU A 17 14.12 0.27 3.37
C LEU A 17 13.05 1.35 3.28
N SER A 18 13.14 2.24 2.29
CA SER A 18 12.14 3.28 2.11
C SER A 18 10.78 2.68 1.82
N LEU A 19 10.75 1.68 0.94
CA LEU A 19 9.49 1.03 0.60
C LEU A 19 8.91 0.29 1.80
N LEU A 20 9.75 -0.44 2.53
CA LEU A 20 9.28 -1.18 3.69
C LEU A 20 8.62 -0.25 4.71
N SER A 21 9.23 0.90 4.97
CA SER A 21 8.66 1.88 5.90
C SER A 21 7.29 2.35 5.42
N TYR A 22 7.18 2.65 4.13
CA TYR A 22 5.90 3.09 3.57
C TYR A 22 4.86 1.98 3.67
N LEU A 23 5.23 0.74 3.39
CA LEU A 23 4.30 -0.38 3.41
C LEU A 23 3.79 -0.64 4.84
N HIS A 24 4.64 -0.50 5.84
CA HIS A 24 4.18 -0.66 7.22
C HIS A 24 3.03 0.28 7.55
N ASP A 25 3.10 1.50 7.02
CA ASP A 25 2.09 2.51 7.33
C ASP A 25 0.86 2.40 6.43
N SER A 26 1.03 2.00 5.18
CA SER A 26 -0.04 2.12 4.18
C SER A 26 -0.49 0.81 3.58
N HIS A 27 0.36 -0.22 3.57
CA HIS A 27 0.02 -1.52 3.00
C HIS A 27 0.64 -2.61 3.86
N PRO A 28 0.17 -2.74 5.11
CA PRO A 28 0.85 -3.65 6.05
C PRO A 28 0.88 -5.10 5.62
N LEU A 29 -0.09 -5.56 4.83
CA LEU A 29 -0.04 -6.94 4.35
C LEU A 29 1.10 -7.16 3.37
N LEU A 30 1.51 -6.13 2.63
CA LEU A 30 2.63 -6.23 1.71
C LEU A 30 3.98 -6.09 2.42
N ALA A 31 3.99 -5.55 3.63
CA ALA A 31 5.25 -5.31 4.33
C ALA A 31 6.03 -6.60 4.60
N ALA A 32 5.35 -7.75 4.62
CA ALA A 32 6.00 -9.03 4.84
C ALA A 32 6.44 -9.70 3.54
N ASP A 33 6.10 -9.13 2.39
CA ASP A 33 6.40 -9.73 1.09
C ASP A 33 7.79 -9.29 0.62
N THR A 34 8.80 -10.02 1.04
CA THR A 34 10.19 -9.64 0.76
C THR A 34 10.50 -9.67 -0.74
N SER A 35 9.89 -10.58 -1.49
CA SER A 35 10.10 -10.64 -2.93
C SER A 35 9.57 -9.40 -3.63
N PHE A 36 8.39 -8.95 -3.21
CA PHE A 36 7.80 -7.74 -3.77
C PHE A 36 8.71 -6.55 -3.51
N ILE A 37 9.19 -6.42 -2.28
CA ILE A 37 10.04 -5.30 -1.89
C ILE A 37 11.34 -5.31 -2.68
N ALA A 38 11.97 -6.47 -2.78
CA ALA A 38 13.24 -6.59 -3.51
C ALA A 38 13.06 -6.27 -5.00
N ASP A 39 11.98 -6.75 -5.59
CA ASP A 39 11.72 -6.50 -7.02
C ASP A 39 11.52 -5.02 -7.28
N ARG A 40 10.73 -4.36 -6.43
CA ARG A 40 10.49 -2.93 -6.60
C ARG A 40 11.76 -2.12 -6.38
N ALA A 41 12.57 -2.50 -5.40
CA ALA A 41 13.84 -1.82 -5.14
C ALA A 41 14.78 -1.95 -6.34
N ASP A 42 14.83 -3.13 -6.96
CA ASP A 42 15.66 -3.33 -8.14
C ASP A 42 15.17 -2.48 -9.30
N ARG A 43 13.86 -2.40 -9.51
CA ARG A 43 13.30 -1.59 -10.58
C ARG A 43 13.58 -0.10 -10.35
N ALA A 44 13.52 0.35 -9.12
CA ALA A 44 13.81 1.74 -8.81
C ALA A 44 15.26 2.07 -9.10
N ALA A 45 16.17 1.19 -8.68
CA ALA A 45 17.60 1.39 -8.94
C ALA A 45 17.89 1.41 -10.44
N GLU A 46 17.24 0.55 -11.19
CA GLU A 46 17.42 0.49 -12.64
C GLU A 46 16.88 1.74 -13.30
N ALA A 47 15.71 2.22 -12.86
CA ALA A 47 15.13 3.44 -13.40
C ALA A 47 16.04 4.63 -13.15
N TYR A 48 16.66 4.70 -11.97
CA TYR A 48 17.60 5.75 -11.66
C TYR A 48 18.80 5.70 -12.62
N SER A 49 19.39 4.54 -12.76
CA SER A 49 20.57 4.37 -13.61
C SER A 49 20.27 4.70 -15.07
N ASP A 50 19.11 4.23 -15.54
CA ASP A 50 18.72 4.50 -16.93
C ASP A 50 18.54 5.99 -17.18
N ALA A 51 17.93 6.69 -16.21
CA ALA A 51 17.71 8.13 -16.35
C ALA A 51 19.04 8.88 -16.39
N ILE A 52 19.99 8.52 -15.53
CA ILE A 52 21.30 9.15 -15.52
C ILE A 52 22.01 8.93 -16.86
N ARG A 53 21.95 7.69 -17.36
CA ARG A 53 22.58 7.38 -18.65
C ARG A 53 21.95 8.15 -19.81
N ALA A 54 20.66 8.46 -19.67
CA ALA A 54 19.95 9.23 -20.69
C ALA A 54 20.18 10.73 -20.59
N GLY A 55 20.93 11.19 -19.59
CA GLY A 55 21.25 12.59 -19.44
C GLY A 55 20.39 13.35 -18.45
N SER A 56 19.54 12.66 -17.69
CA SER A 56 18.71 13.30 -16.71
C SER A 56 19.52 13.84 -15.54
N THR A 57 18.98 14.85 -14.87
CA THR A 57 19.60 15.33 -13.64
C THR A 57 19.36 14.32 -12.53
N HIS A 58 20.10 14.50 -11.42
CA HIS A 58 19.89 13.66 -10.25
C HIS A 58 18.45 13.72 -9.77
N ALA A 59 17.86 14.92 -9.73
CA ALA A 59 16.49 15.09 -9.29
C ALA A 59 15.50 14.34 -10.18
N GLU A 60 15.73 14.41 -11.50
CA GLU A 60 14.88 13.70 -12.45
C GLU A 60 15.02 12.20 -12.31
N ALA A 61 16.25 11.73 -12.08
CA ALA A 61 16.49 10.31 -11.90
C ALA A 61 15.85 9.80 -10.59
N GLU A 62 15.91 10.61 -9.54
CA GLU A 62 15.24 10.23 -8.29
C GLU A 62 13.73 10.16 -8.46
N ALA A 63 13.15 11.07 -9.25
CA ALA A 63 11.73 11.04 -9.53
C ALA A 63 11.36 9.77 -10.29
N ALA A 64 12.17 9.38 -11.25
CA ALA A 64 11.92 8.14 -12.01
C ALA A 64 11.99 6.92 -11.10
N ALA A 65 12.95 6.90 -10.20
CA ALA A 65 13.09 5.79 -9.25
C ALA A 65 11.87 5.72 -8.33
N SER A 66 11.42 6.87 -7.82
CA SER A 66 10.24 6.90 -6.95
C SER A 66 8.98 6.44 -7.67
N ASP A 67 8.83 6.83 -8.94
CA ASP A 67 7.68 6.39 -9.72
C ASP A 67 7.61 4.87 -9.80
N GLU A 68 8.77 4.22 -10.00
CA GLU A 68 8.79 2.76 -10.04
C GLU A 68 8.57 2.14 -8.68
N LEU A 69 9.19 2.72 -7.66
CA LEU A 69 9.16 2.15 -6.32
C LEU A 69 7.74 2.10 -5.77
N TYR A 70 6.99 3.17 -5.96
CA TYR A 70 5.67 3.33 -5.35
C TYR A 70 4.52 3.16 -6.33
N ARG A 71 4.79 2.62 -7.52
CA ARG A 71 3.74 2.46 -8.54
C ARG A 71 2.59 1.65 -7.99
N ARG A 72 1.37 2.17 -8.12
CA ARG A 72 0.11 1.57 -7.70
C ARG A 72 0.02 1.35 -6.19
N LEU A 73 0.81 2.10 -5.43
CA LEU A 73 0.77 2.02 -3.96
C LEU A 73 0.28 3.31 -3.31
N HIS A 74 -0.01 4.34 -4.10
CA HIS A 74 -0.43 5.62 -3.54
C HIS A 74 -1.83 5.54 -2.92
N PHE A 75 -2.72 4.74 -3.49
CA PHE A 75 -4.01 4.53 -2.87
C PHE A 75 -3.91 3.35 -1.90
N SER A 76 -4.34 3.55 -0.66
CA SER A 76 -4.24 2.53 0.38
C SER A 76 -5.62 2.11 0.86
N PRO A 77 -6.07 0.90 0.51
CA PRO A 77 -7.32 0.37 1.09
C PRO A 77 -7.26 0.28 2.61
N TYR A 78 -6.09 -0.03 3.16
CA TYR A 78 -5.92 -0.10 4.61
C TYR A 78 -6.22 1.26 5.25
N ASN A 79 -5.61 2.33 4.74
CA ASN A 79 -5.83 3.65 5.29
C ASN A 79 -7.29 4.08 5.12
N THR A 80 -7.90 3.72 3.99
CA THR A 80 -9.30 4.02 3.76
C THR A 80 -10.18 3.34 4.82
N LEU A 81 -9.92 2.07 5.12
CA LEU A 81 -10.67 1.37 6.13
C LEU A 81 -10.46 1.96 7.52
N VAL A 82 -9.23 2.35 7.85
CA VAL A 82 -8.97 2.98 9.14
C VAL A 82 -9.80 4.25 9.27
N HIS A 83 -9.81 5.09 8.22
CA HIS A 83 -10.60 6.32 8.26
C HIS A 83 -12.10 6.04 8.33
N ILE A 84 -12.57 5.01 7.64
CA ILE A 84 -13.97 4.62 7.72
C ILE A 84 -14.33 4.25 9.16
N LEU A 85 -13.48 3.47 9.81
CA LEU A 85 -13.74 3.06 11.18
C LEU A 85 -13.77 4.26 12.12
N TRP A 86 -12.84 5.21 11.92
CA TRP A 86 -12.83 6.42 12.74
C TRP A 86 -14.06 7.30 12.51
N ASP A 87 -14.46 7.47 11.25
CA ASP A 87 -15.49 8.45 10.89
C ASP A 87 -16.89 7.89 10.99
N GLU A 88 -17.07 6.61 10.66
CA GLU A 88 -18.42 6.03 10.54
C GLU A 88 -18.75 5.06 11.66
N PHE A 89 -17.77 4.55 12.38
CA PHE A 89 -17.99 3.51 13.39
C PHE A 89 -17.32 3.81 14.71
N ALA A 90 -17.21 5.10 15.04
CA ALA A 90 -16.52 5.51 16.27
C ALA A 90 -17.19 4.94 17.52
N ALA A 91 -18.49 4.70 17.48
CA ALA A 91 -19.21 4.16 18.63
C ALA A 91 -18.97 2.67 18.81
N GLU A 92 -18.70 1.96 17.71
CA GLU A 92 -18.55 0.51 17.74
C GLU A 92 -17.09 0.07 17.85
N VAL A 93 -16.15 0.85 17.32
CA VAL A 93 -14.74 0.49 17.29
C VAL A 93 -13.95 1.63 17.93
N PRO A 94 -13.28 1.36 19.06
CA PRO A 94 -12.46 2.40 19.70
C PRO A 94 -11.38 2.90 18.73
N GLU A 95 -11.06 4.17 18.83
CA GLU A 95 -10.11 4.80 17.93
C GLU A 95 -8.79 4.05 17.89
N GLU A 96 -8.31 3.65 19.06
CA GLU A 96 -7.01 2.98 19.15
C GLU A 96 -7.04 1.56 18.63
N ALA A 97 -8.22 0.99 18.41
CA ALA A 97 -8.34 -0.36 17.87
C ALA A 97 -8.54 -0.37 16.36
N ALA A 98 -8.76 0.80 15.75
CA ALA A 98 -9.17 0.86 14.35
C ALA A 98 -8.12 0.23 13.41
N ARG A 99 -6.84 0.45 13.68
CA ARG A 99 -5.79 -0.08 12.80
C ARG A 99 -5.75 -1.60 12.82
N ALA A 100 -5.86 -2.19 14.01
CA ALA A 100 -5.87 -3.65 14.12
C ALA A 100 -7.12 -4.24 13.48
N VAL A 101 -8.26 -3.58 13.66
CA VAL A 101 -9.50 -4.05 13.05
C VAL A 101 -9.42 -3.96 11.53
N ALA A 102 -8.93 -2.83 11.01
CA ALA A 102 -8.80 -2.66 9.55
C ALA A 102 -7.91 -3.76 8.95
N LEU A 103 -6.83 -4.09 9.63
CA LEU A 103 -5.92 -5.14 9.14
C LEU A 103 -6.63 -6.48 9.07
N ARG A 104 -7.41 -6.80 10.08
CA ARG A 104 -8.19 -8.06 10.09
C ARG A 104 -9.23 -8.06 8.99
N LEU A 105 -9.91 -6.94 8.77
CA LEU A 105 -10.92 -6.85 7.72
C LEU A 105 -10.32 -7.07 6.34
N LEU A 106 -9.16 -6.46 6.07
CA LEU A 106 -8.52 -6.62 4.78
C LEU A 106 -8.17 -8.07 4.44
N ALA A 107 -7.96 -8.90 5.46
CA ALA A 107 -7.64 -10.30 5.24
C ALA A 107 -8.85 -11.14 4.92
N LEU A 108 -10.06 -10.61 5.11
CA LEU A 108 -11.28 -11.36 4.87
C LEU A 108 -11.59 -11.41 3.38
N PRO A 109 -12.04 -12.58 2.88
CA PRO A 109 -12.35 -12.69 1.44
C PRO A 109 -13.38 -11.68 0.96
N VAL A 110 -14.37 -11.34 1.77
CA VAL A 110 -15.42 -10.41 1.33
C VAL A 110 -14.83 -9.04 1.01
N PHE A 111 -13.83 -8.58 1.79
CA PHE A 111 -13.20 -7.30 1.50
C PHE A 111 -12.30 -7.39 0.26
N ARG A 112 -11.61 -8.51 0.10
CA ARG A 112 -10.80 -8.69 -1.10
C ARG A 112 -11.67 -8.71 -2.35
N ASP A 113 -12.84 -9.32 -2.26
CA ASP A 113 -13.77 -9.37 -3.39
C ASP A 113 -14.30 -7.98 -3.73
N VAL A 114 -14.61 -7.18 -2.72
CA VAL A 114 -15.07 -5.81 -2.96
C VAL A 114 -13.97 -5.00 -3.64
N LEU A 115 -12.75 -5.05 -3.09
CA LEU A 115 -11.65 -4.29 -3.65
C LEU A 115 -11.30 -4.71 -5.07
N ALA A 116 -11.46 -5.99 -5.38
CA ALA A 116 -11.12 -6.51 -6.71
C ALA A 116 -12.01 -5.96 -7.81
N LYS A 117 -13.15 -5.38 -7.47
CA LYS A 117 -14.05 -4.81 -8.46
C LYS A 117 -13.58 -3.48 -9.02
N TYR A 118 -12.58 -2.88 -8.39
CA TYR A 118 -12.12 -1.54 -8.73
C TYR A 118 -10.68 -1.56 -9.19
N ASP A 119 -10.36 -0.66 -10.11
CA ASP A 119 -8.98 -0.48 -10.56
C ASP A 119 -8.33 0.57 -9.67
N LEU A 120 -7.58 0.13 -8.68
CA LEU A 120 -7.03 0.98 -7.64
C LEU A 120 -5.74 1.67 -8.10
N THR A 121 -5.90 2.57 -9.07
CA THR A 121 -4.80 3.35 -9.59
C THR A 121 -4.29 4.35 -8.56
N ASP A 122 -3.12 4.94 -8.82
CA ASP A 122 -2.52 5.87 -7.89
C ASP A 122 -3.39 7.09 -7.62
N ASP A 123 -4.24 7.47 -8.58
CA ASP A 123 -5.14 8.61 -8.41
C ASP A 123 -6.57 8.18 -8.10
N PHE A 124 -6.76 6.93 -7.67
CA PHE A 124 -8.11 6.38 -7.49
C PHE A 124 -8.98 7.25 -6.58
N ALA A 125 -8.38 7.81 -5.52
CA ALA A 125 -9.14 8.61 -4.57
C ALA A 125 -9.75 9.86 -5.21
N ALA A 126 -9.23 10.28 -6.36
CA ALA A 126 -9.74 11.44 -7.09
C ALA A 126 -10.78 11.05 -8.13
N THR A 127 -11.08 9.77 -8.29
CA THR A 127 -12.04 9.31 -9.30
C THR A 127 -13.44 9.21 -8.71
N PRO A 128 -14.48 9.23 -9.56
CA PRO A 128 -15.86 9.05 -9.06
C PRO A 128 -16.07 7.68 -8.41
N GLU A 129 -15.32 6.67 -8.83
CA GLU A 129 -15.46 5.32 -8.28
C GLU A 129 -15.05 5.25 -6.81
N TYR A 130 -14.26 6.19 -6.34
CA TYR A 130 -13.86 6.19 -4.94
C TYR A 130 -15.08 6.26 -4.02
N SER A 131 -16.07 7.11 -4.35
CA SER A 131 -17.29 7.20 -3.55
C SER A 131 -18.03 5.88 -3.51
N GLN A 132 -18.06 5.17 -4.64
CA GLN A 132 -18.73 3.87 -4.68
C GLN A 132 -18.03 2.87 -3.79
N LEU A 133 -16.70 2.83 -3.86
CA LEU A 133 -15.93 1.93 -3.01
C LEU A 133 -16.13 2.27 -1.54
N TYR A 134 -16.06 3.56 -1.20
CA TYR A 134 -16.24 4.00 0.19
C TYR A 134 -17.59 3.52 0.72
N THR A 135 -18.65 3.75 -0.04
CA THR A 135 -19.99 3.35 0.37
C THR A 135 -20.10 1.83 0.54
N GLU A 136 -19.50 1.10 -0.38
CA GLU A 136 -19.53 -0.36 -0.33
C GLU A 136 -18.77 -0.89 0.87
N LEU A 137 -17.63 -0.28 1.18
CA LEU A 137 -16.85 -0.69 2.34
C LEU A 137 -17.62 -0.40 3.64
N VAL A 138 -18.26 0.77 3.72
CA VAL A 138 -19.07 1.10 4.90
C VAL A 138 -20.17 0.06 5.08
N GLY A 139 -20.86 -0.28 4.00
CA GLY A 139 -21.94 -1.28 4.06
C GLY A 139 -21.43 -2.64 4.49
N THR A 140 -20.27 -3.04 4.00
CA THR A 140 -19.69 -4.33 4.35
C THR A 140 -19.29 -4.37 5.82
N VAL A 141 -18.68 -3.30 6.33
CA VAL A 141 -18.35 -3.21 7.75
C VAL A 141 -19.61 -3.28 8.60
N GLN A 142 -20.64 -2.56 8.18
CA GLN A 142 -21.90 -2.53 8.91
C GLN A 142 -22.49 -3.94 9.08
N ILE A 143 -22.51 -4.69 7.98
CA ILE A 143 -23.05 -6.05 8.01
C ILE A 143 -22.24 -6.93 8.95
N LEU A 144 -20.91 -6.82 8.88
CA LEU A 144 -20.06 -7.63 9.75
C LEU A 144 -20.22 -7.29 11.21
N LEU A 145 -20.39 -6.01 11.54
CA LEU A 145 -20.61 -5.62 12.92
C LEU A 145 -21.94 -6.12 13.44
N GLU A 146 -22.95 -6.14 12.58
CA GLU A 146 -24.27 -6.67 12.97
C GLU A 146 -24.21 -8.16 13.23
N ASP A 147 -23.38 -8.89 12.47
CA ASP A 147 -23.21 -10.33 12.66
C ASP A 147 -22.19 -10.65 13.74
N GLY A 148 -21.50 -9.64 14.24
CA GLY A 148 -20.44 -9.82 15.22
C GLY A 148 -19.11 -10.11 14.55
N LEU A 149 -18.12 -9.24 14.80
CA LEU A 149 -16.77 -9.48 14.31
C LEU A 149 -16.15 -10.56 15.18
N GLN A 150 -15.89 -11.71 14.60
CA GLN A 150 -15.32 -12.83 15.33
C GLN A 150 -13.85 -13.01 15.08
#